data_ca94c792242e5c36879768be0fb887d1
#
_entry.id   ca94c792242e5c36879768be0fb887d1
#
_cell.length_a   1.000
_cell.length_b   1.000
_cell.length_c   1.000
_cell.angle_alpha   90.00
_cell.angle_beta   90.00
_cell.angle_gamma   90.00
#
_symmetry.space_group_name_H-M   'P 1'
#
loop_
_entity.id
_entity.type
_entity.pdbx_description
1 polymer ?
#
loop_
_entity_poly.entity_id
_entity_poly.type
_entity_poly.pdbx_seq_one_letter_code
_entity_poly.pdbx_strand_id
1 'polypeptide(L)'
;MSGSYYLPVREDWLARRSEPALDPDLPIVDPHHHLWERQGWRYLLHELLADLAQGHRVVATVYIQARSMLRAGGPAAFRPVGETEFANGVAAMSASGFYGPTQVCAGIVGHADLTLGAQVREVLEAHLRAGGGRFRGIRHSGSWDADASIRNPAYDPPPGLLGRPEFREGFAELAPLGLSFEAWVYHPQIPDVTALARAFPETRIVLNHVGGPLGIRGYAGRQAEVRAAWHAAMTELASCPNVRVKLGGLGMRINGMGFEQGEEPPSSEALAAAFRPWME
;
A
#
# COMPACT_ATOMS: atom_id res chain seq x y z
N MET A 1 0.11 -8.81 -26.48
CA MET A 1 0.20 -9.46 -25.15
C MET A 1 -0.08 -8.39 -24.10
N SER A 2 -1.23 -8.41 -23.45
CA SER A 2 -1.52 -7.52 -22.32
C SER A 2 -0.65 -8.00 -21.16
N GLY A 3 0.50 -7.34 -20.94
CA GLY A 3 1.36 -7.66 -19.81
C GLY A 3 0.60 -7.54 -18.50
N SER A 4 0.75 -8.51 -17.60
CA SER A 4 0.21 -8.46 -16.24
C SER A 4 0.55 -7.11 -15.60
N TYR A 5 -0.38 -6.54 -14.85
CA TYR A 5 -0.15 -5.35 -14.03
C TYR A 5 0.99 -5.58 -13.01
N TYR A 6 1.13 -6.81 -12.54
CA TYR A 6 2.16 -7.22 -11.61
C TYR A 6 3.30 -7.94 -12.33
N LEU A 7 4.53 -7.70 -11.87
CA LEU A 7 5.70 -8.45 -12.31
C LEU A 7 5.67 -9.85 -11.67
N PRO A 8 6.02 -10.91 -12.42
CA PRO A 8 6.20 -12.23 -11.83
C PRO A 8 7.44 -12.22 -10.91
N VAL A 9 7.35 -12.93 -9.79
CA VAL A 9 8.52 -13.19 -8.95
C VAL A 9 9.44 -14.17 -9.68
N ARG A 10 10.72 -13.85 -9.76
CA ARG A 10 11.77 -14.66 -10.41
C ARG A 10 12.84 -14.97 -9.38
N GLU A 11 12.67 -16.04 -8.64
CA GLU A 11 13.56 -16.44 -7.54
C GLU A 11 15.02 -16.66 -8.02
N ASP A 12 15.20 -17.26 -9.21
CA ASP A 12 16.49 -17.48 -9.84
C ASP A 12 17.21 -16.17 -10.18
N TRP A 13 16.47 -15.14 -10.56
CA TRP A 13 17.00 -13.81 -10.83
C TRP A 13 17.32 -13.07 -9.54
N LEU A 14 16.43 -13.11 -8.55
CA LEU A 14 16.64 -12.48 -7.24
C LEU A 14 17.89 -13.05 -6.55
N ALA A 15 18.12 -14.36 -6.65
CA ALA A 15 19.27 -15.04 -6.06
C ALA A 15 20.63 -14.65 -6.67
N ARG A 16 20.67 -13.94 -7.81
CA ARG A 16 21.93 -13.54 -8.47
C ARG A 16 22.67 -12.43 -7.72
N ARG A 17 21.98 -11.73 -6.81
CA ARG A 17 22.60 -10.69 -5.98
C ARG A 17 22.20 -10.88 -4.53
N SER A 18 23.22 -10.88 -3.65
CA SER A 18 23.05 -10.84 -2.20
C SER A 18 23.98 -9.77 -1.64
N GLU A 19 23.49 -8.94 -0.78
CA GLU A 19 24.23 -7.87 -0.13
C GLU A 19 24.01 -7.95 1.39
N PRO A 20 25.02 -7.72 2.23
CA PRO A 20 24.82 -7.68 3.67
C PRO A 20 23.97 -6.49 4.08
N ALA A 21 23.16 -6.66 5.13
CA ALA A 21 22.45 -5.54 5.75
C ALA A 21 23.49 -4.50 6.27
N LEU A 22 23.27 -3.22 5.96
CA LEU A 22 24.16 -2.14 6.40
C LEU A 22 24.08 -1.92 7.92
N ASP A 23 22.90 -2.06 8.50
CA ASP A 23 22.65 -1.95 9.93
C ASP A 23 21.71 -3.11 10.37
N PRO A 24 22.28 -4.31 10.63
CA PRO A 24 21.48 -5.49 10.94
C PRO A 24 20.76 -5.41 12.29
N ASP A 25 21.23 -4.57 13.20
CA ASP A 25 20.67 -4.43 14.55
C ASP A 25 19.59 -3.36 14.64
N LEU A 26 19.39 -2.53 13.59
CA LEU A 26 18.37 -1.49 13.57
C LEU A 26 16.97 -2.12 13.68
N PRO A 27 16.19 -1.79 14.73
CA PRO A 27 14.84 -2.32 14.85
C PRO A 27 13.93 -1.66 13.82
N ILE A 28 13.37 -2.46 12.91
CA ILE A 28 12.52 -2.01 11.82
C ILE A 28 11.07 -2.43 12.10
N VAL A 29 10.14 -1.51 11.93
CA VAL A 29 8.72 -1.81 11.75
C VAL A 29 8.42 -1.68 10.26
N ASP A 30 8.15 -2.80 9.58
CA ASP A 30 7.71 -2.74 8.18
C ASP A 30 6.27 -2.22 8.10
N PRO A 31 6.03 -1.03 7.53
CA PRO A 31 4.71 -0.42 7.53
C PRO A 31 3.81 -0.93 6.39
N HIS A 32 4.26 -1.88 5.54
CA HIS A 32 3.51 -2.20 4.33
C HIS A 32 3.87 -3.56 3.73
N HIS A 33 3.20 -4.60 4.14
CA HIS A 33 3.25 -5.88 3.43
C HIS A 33 1.85 -6.38 3.09
N HIS A 34 1.79 -7.37 2.21
CA HIS A 34 0.59 -8.07 1.79
C HIS A 34 0.77 -9.57 1.98
N LEU A 35 -0.35 -10.28 2.09
CA LEU A 35 -0.39 -11.74 2.00
C LEU A 35 -1.50 -12.13 1.05
N TRP A 36 -1.23 -13.05 0.14
CA TRP A 36 -2.22 -13.51 -0.83
C TRP A 36 -1.96 -14.95 -1.28
N GLU A 37 -3.01 -15.57 -1.76
CA GLU A 37 -2.93 -16.77 -2.59
C GLU A 37 -3.77 -16.52 -3.84
N ARG A 38 -3.12 -16.48 -4.98
CA ARG A 38 -3.70 -16.26 -6.31
C ARG A 38 -3.24 -17.37 -7.23
N GLN A 39 -4.00 -17.66 -8.27
CA GLN A 39 -3.63 -18.70 -9.22
C GLN A 39 -2.19 -18.51 -9.74
N GLY A 40 -1.32 -19.47 -9.42
CA GLY A 40 0.10 -19.46 -9.80
C GLY A 40 0.99 -18.52 -8.98
N TRP A 41 0.48 -17.90 -7.93
CA TRP A 41 1.27 -16.98 -7.09
C TRP A 41 0.78 -16.97 -5.64
N ARG A 42 1.56 -17.58 -4.77
CA ARG A 42 1.34 -17.61 -3.32
C ARG A 42 2.41 -16.78 -2.63
N TYR A 43 1.97 -15.94 -1.68
CA TYR A 43 2.82 -15.24 -0.73
C TYR A 43 2.07 -15.15 0.60
N LEU A 44 2.37 -16.05 1.51
CA LEU A 44 1.73 -16.17 2.81
C LEU A 44 2.77 -16.05 3.93
N LEU A 45 2.44 -16.48 5.16
CA LEU A 45 3.30 -16.31 6.32
C LEU A 45 4.70 -16.90 6.13
N HIS A 46 4.82 -18.09 5.52
CA HIS A 46 6.13 -18.75 5.36
C HIS A 46 7.04 -18.02 4.37
N GLU A 47 6.49 -17.52 3.28
CA GLU A 47 7.23 -16.73 2.29
C GLU A 47 7.66 -15.39 2.92
N LEU A 48 6.77 -14.71 3.64
CA LEU A 48 7.11 -13.49 4.37
C LEU A 48 8.21 -13.71 5.40
N LEU A 49 8.15 -14.81 6.18
CA LEU A 49 9.19 -15.11 7.17
C LEU A 49 10.55 -15.38 6.52
N ALA A 50 10.57 -15.99 5.34
CA ALA A 50 11.81 -16.19 4.58
C ALA A 50 12.43 -14.83 4.15
N ASP A 51 11.62 -13.88 3.71
CA ASP A 51 12.07 -12.51 3.39
C ASP A 51 12.58 -11.78 4.65
N LEU A 52 11.86 -11.88 5.76
CA LEU A 52 12.22 -11.25 7.03
C LEU A 52 13.53 -11.80 7.63
N ALA A 53 13.93 -13.02 7.26
CA ALA A 53 15.14 -13.68 7.73
C ALA A 53 16.43 -13.26 6.98
N GLN A 54 16.35 -12.29 6.05
CA GLN A 54 17.47 -11.92 5.18
C GLN A 54 18.43 -10.87 5.77
N GLY A 55 18.60 -10.85 7.10
CA GLY A 55 19.67 -10.10 7.77
C GLY A 55 19.25 -8.76 8.37
N HIS A 56 18.01 -8.31 8.19
CA HIS A 56 17.46 -7.13 8.86
C HIS A 56 16.67 -7.52 10.12
N ARG A 57 16.72 -6.67 11.15
CA ARG A 57 15.97 -6.87 12.39
C ARG A 57 14.56 -6.27 12.28
N VAL A 58 13.65 -6.94 11.58
CA VAL A 58 12.25 -6.53 11.51
C VAL A 58 11.52 -7.01 12.77
N VAL A 59 11.09 -6.08 13.62
CA VAL A 59 10.45 -6.39 14.91
C VAL A 59 8.92 -6.48 14.81
N ALA A 60 8.31 -5.80 13.84
CA ALA A 60 6.88 -5.84 13.62
C ALA A 60 6.54 -5.51 12.15
N THR A 61 5.36 -5.95 11.70
CA THR A 61 4.88 -5.61 10.37
C THR A 61 3.43 -5.09 10.41
N VAL A 62 3.06 -4.27 9.42
CA VAL A 62 1.68 -3.80 9.20
C VAL A 62 1.14 -4.43 7.92
N TYR A 63 0.08 -5.21 8.08
CA TYR A 63 -0.65 -5.80 6.96
C TYR A 63 -1.49 -4.76 6.25
N ILE A 64 -1.38 -4.67 4.95
CA ILE A 64 -2.21 -3.82 4.09
C ILE A 64 -3.06 -4.68 3.19
N GLN A 65 -4.33 -4.38 3.08
CA GLN A 65 -5.28 -5.10 2.23
C GLN A 65 -4.76 -5.31 0.80
N ALA A 66 -5.00 -6.48 0.24
CA ALA A 66 -4.64 -6.87 -1.12
C ALA A 66 -5.81 -7.48 -1.90
N ARG A 67 -7.05 -7.35 -1.38
CA ARG A 67 -8.26 -8.02 -1.89
C ARG A 67 -8.09 -9.55 -1.91
N SER A 68 -7.45 -10.05 -0.88
CA SER A 68 -7.22 -11.47 -0.64
C SER A 68 -8.14 -11.97 0.47
N MET A 69 -8.48 -13.25 0.47
CA MET A 69 -9.23 -13.91 1.55
C MET A 69 -10.56 -13.20 1.90
N LEU A 70 -11.24 -12.67 0.89
CA LEU A 70 -12.57 -12.06 1.07
C LEU A 70 -13.58 -13.14 1.46
N ARG A 71 -14.57 -12.78 2.29
CA ARG A 71 -15.68 -13.69 2.57
C ARG A 71 -16.40 -14.08 1.28
N ALA A 72 -16.63 -15.37 1.08
CA ALA A 72 -17.32 -15.88 -0.10
C ALA A 72 -18.82 -15.53 -0.10
N GLY A 73 -19.43 -15.43 1.08
CA GLY A 73 -20.86 -15.16 1.27
C GLY A 73 -21.13 -13.86 2.03
N GLY A 74 -22.40 -13.56 2.23
CA GLY A 74 -22.88 -12.38 2.94
C GLY A 74 -22.97 -11.12 2.08
N PRO A 75 -23.38 -9.98 2.65
CA PRO A 75 -23.49 -8.71 1.94
C PRO A 75 -22.14 -8.28 1.35
N ALA A 76 -22.14 -7.79 0.12
CA ALA A 76 -20.92 -7.44 -0.61
C ALA A 76 -20.03 -6.45 0.14
N ALA A 77 -20.61 -5.47 0.81
CA ALA A 77 -19.89 -4.47 1.60
C ALA A 77 -19.06 -5.07 2.75
N PHE A 78 -19.49 -6.23 3.31
CA PHE A 78 -18.82 -6.91 4.42
C PHE A 78 -17.81 -7.98 4.00
N ARG A 79 -17.73 -8.34 2.72
CA ARG A 79 -16.77 -9.34 2.24
C ARG A 79 -15.31 -9.01 2.57
N PRO A 80 -14.87 -7.73 2.50
CA PRO A 80 -13.50 -7.36 2.88
C PRO A 80 -13.14 -7.63 4.35
N VAL A 81 -14.13 -7.79 5.24
CA VAL A 81 -13.88 -8.14 6.65
C VAL A 81 -13.17 -9.50 6.76
N GLY A 82 -13.40 -10.44 5.83
CA GLY A 82 -12.71 -11.72 5.77
C GLY A 82 -11.19 -11.59 5.66
N GLU A 83 -10.71 -10.60 4.92
CA GLU A 83 -9.27 -10.31 4.83
C GLU A 83 -8.69 -9.83 6.17
N THR A 84 -9.46 -9.07 6.96
CA THR A 84 -9.07 -8.67 8.32
C THR A 84 -9.08 -9.88 9.29
N GLU A 85 -10.07 -10.77 9.18
CA GLU A 85 -10.12 -12.02 9.95
C GLU A 85 -8.89 -12.88 9.66
N PHE A 86 -8.54 -13.04 8.40
CA PHE A 86 -7.35 -13.75 7.96
C PHE A 86 -6.06 -13.14 8.52
N ALA A 87 -5.86 -11.82 8.34
CA ALA A 87 -4.67 -11.14 8.84
C ALA A 87 -4.55 -11.22 10.37
N ASN A 88 -5.66 -11.15 11.10
CA ASN A 88 -5.69 -11.35 12.54
C ASN A 88 -5.36 -12.80 12.94
N GLY A 89 -5.77 -13.79 12.16
CA GLY A 89 -5.36 -15.19 12.31
C GLY A 89 -3.85 -15.37 12.15
N VAL A 90 -3.25 -14.75 11.14
CA VAL A 90 -1.79 -14.74 10.93
C VAL A 90 -1.07 -14.06 12.10
N ALA A 91 -1.60 -12.94 12.61
CA ALA A 91 -1.06 -12.30 13.80
C ALA A 91 -1.12 -13.21 15.04
N ALA A 92 -2.19 -14.00 15.18
CA ALA A 92 -2.28 -14.99 16.27
C ALA A 92 -1.27 -16.13 16.12
N MET A 93 -1.01 -16.59 14.88
CA MET A 93 0.08 -17.55 14.62
C MET A 93 1.43 -16.98 15.04
N SER A 94 1.76 -15.76 14.62
CA SER A 94 2.99 -15.06 15.01
C SER A 94 3.12 -14.92 16.53
N ALA A 95 2.04 -14.55 17.22
CA ALA A 95 2.03 -14.37 18.66
C ALA A 95 2.23 -15.67 19.48
N SER A 96 2.13 -16.84 18.85
CA SER A 96 2.42 -18.13 19.51
C SER A 96 3.90 -18.34 19.84
N GLY A 97 4.80 -17.55 19.22
CA GLY A 97 6.25 -17.69 19.35
C GLY A 97 6.89 -18.78 18.49
N PHE A 98 6.10 -19.63 17.83
CA PHE A 98 6.64 -20.70 16.96
C PHE A 98 7.21 -20.18 15.63
N TYR A 99 6.90 -18.96 15.25
CA TYR A 99 7.25 -18.35 13.96
C TYR A 99 8.33 -17.28 14.05
N GLY A 100 9.10 -17.27 15.14
CA GLY A 100 10.18 -16.31 15.38
C GLY A 100 9.74 -15.07 16.18
N PRO A 101 10.63 -14.08 16.35
CA PRO A 101 10.41 -12.94 17.24
C PRO A 101 9.61 -11.80 16.61
N THR A 102 9.46 -11.77 15.29
CA THR A 102 8.76 -10.69 14.58
C THR A 102 7.25 -10.74 14.85
N GLN A 103 6.67 -9.62 15.24
CA GLN A 103 5.22 -9.48 15.38
C GLN A 103 4.58 -9.23 14.01
N VAL A 104 4.26 -10.31 13.30
CA VAL A 104 3.62 -10.23 11.98
C VAL A 104 2.17 -9.74 12.09
N CYS A 105 1.75 -8.83 11.20
CA CYS A 105 0.42 -8.21 11.22
C CYS A 105 0.09 -7.52 12.55
N ALA A 106 1.07 -6.89 13.21
CA ALA A 106 0.86 -6.14 14.45
C ALA A 106 -0.13 -4.97 14.27
N GLY A 107 -0.19 -4.42 13.07
CA GLY A 107 -1.25 -3.52 12.60
C GLY A 107 -1.92 -4.08 11.36
N ILE A 108 -3.21 -3.78 11.17
CA ILE A 108 -4.00 -4.22 10.03
C ILE A 108 -4.71 -3.02 9.41
N VAL A 109 -4.52 -2.84 8.11
CA VAL A 109 -5.23 -1.87 7.29
C VAL A 109 -6.07 -2.66 6.27
N GLY A 110 -7.38 -2.60 6.43
CA GLY A 110 -8.33 -3.32 5.60
C GLY A 110 -8.85 -2.49 4.43
N HIS A 111 -9.97 -2.92 3.84
CA HIS A 111 -10.70 -2.18 2.82
C HIS A 111 -12.17 -2.03 3.23
N ALA A 112 -12.69 -0.81 3.08
CA ALA A 112 -14.12 -0.53 3.12
C ALA A 112 -14.45 0.43 1.97
N ASP A 113 -15.62 0.25 1.37
CA ASP A 113 -16.09 1.13 0.29
C ASP A 113 -16.68 2.41 0.90
N LEU A 114 -15.89 3.49 0.89
CA LEU A 114 -16.32 4.78 1.43
C LEU A 114 -17.46 5.43 0.62
N THR A 115 -17.73 4.96 -0.61
CA THR A 115 -18.87 5.46 -1.39
C THR A 115 -20.23 4.99 -0.87
N LEU A 116 -20.23 4.14 0.17
CA LEU A 116 -21.43 3.80 0.95
C LEU A 116 -21.94 4.98 1.81
N GLY A 117 -21.22 6.10 1.84
CA GLY A 117 -21.54 7.23 2.72
C GLY A 117 -21.54 6.81 4.19
N ALA A 118 -22.41 7.37 5.00
CA ALA A 118 -22.49 7.06 6.44
C ALA A 118 -22.73 5.56 6.75
N GLN A 119 -23.30 4.79 5.81
CA GLN A 119 -23.52 3.35 6.00
C GLN A 119 -22.22 2.54 6.13
N VAL A 120 -21.09 3.09 5.70
CA VAL A 120 -19.78 2.43 5.84
C VAL A 120 -19.41 2.19 7.31
N ARG A 121 -19.98 2.94 8.25
CA ARG A 121 -19.72 2.81 9.68
C ARG A 121 -19.89 1.37 10.19
N GLU A 122 -20.96 0.70 9.78
CA GLU A 122 -21.22 -0.70 10.19
C GLU A 122 -20.11 -1.65 9.71
N VAL A 123 -19.59 -1.41 8.51
CA VAL A 123 -18.47 -2.18 7.95
C VAL A 123 -17.17 -1.90 8.71
N LEU A 124 -16.89 -0.63 9.04
CA LEU A 124 -15.72 -0.24 9.82
C LEU A 124 -15.73 -0.86 11.22
N GLU A 125 -16.88 -0.86 11.89
CA GLU A 125 -17.07 -1.50 13.18
C GLU A 125 -16.92 -3.03 13.11
N ALA A 126 -17.35 -3.66 12.00
CA ALA A 126 -17.11 -5.08 11.75
C ALA A 126 -15.60 -5.39 11.60
N HIS A 127 -14.85 -4.54 10.92
CA HIS A 127 -13.39 -4.65 10.85
C HIS A 127 -12.73 -4.48 12.22
N LEU A 128 -13.16 -3.51 13.02
CA LEU A 128 -12.64 -3.31 14.38
C LEU A 128 -12.84 -4.55 15.25
N ARG A 129 -14.03 -5.18 15.19
CA ARG A 129 -14.30 -6.43 15.91
C ARG A 129 -13.42 -7.58 15.38
N ALA A 130 -13.33 -7.76 14.07
CA ALA A 130 -12.55 -8.82 13.43
C ALA A 130 -11.04 -8.69 13.67
N GLY A 131 -10.54 -7.47 13.77
CA GLY A 131 -9.11 -7.18 13.91
C GLY A 131 -8.53 -7.42 15.30
N GLY A 132 -9.36 -7.75 16.32
CA GLY A 132 -8.87 -8.12 17.65
C GLY A 132 -7.94 -7.07 18.28
N GLY A 133 -8.25 -5.78 18.13
CA GLY A 133 -7.44 -4.67 18.62
C GLY A 133 -6.25 -4.29 17.72
N ARG A 134 -6.06 -4.95 16.56
CA ARG A 134 -4.97 -4.65 15.59
C ARG A 134 -5.42 -3.82 14.40
N PHE A 135 -6.71 -3.68 14.17
CA PHE A 135 -7.21 -2.87 13.05
C PHE A 135 -6.92 -1.39 13.28
N ARG A 136 -6.31 -0.72 12.29
CA ARG A 136 -5.81 0.65 12.41
C ARG A 136 -6.40 1.61 11.40
N GLY A 137 -6.92 1.12 10.28
CA GLY A 137 -7.41 1.96 9.21
C GLY A 137 -7.83 1.19 8.00
N ILE A 138 -8.14 1.93 6.95
CA ILE A 138 -8.51 1.37 5.65
C ILE A 138 -7.67 1.96 4.53
N ARG A 139 -7.55 1.20 3.43
CA ARG A 139 -7.08 1.69 2.14
C ARG A 139 -8.20 1.59 1.11
N HIS A 140 -8.53 2.72 0.51
CA HIS A 140 -9.39 2.77 -0.65
C HIS A 140 -8.61 3.44 -1.79
N SER A 141 -8.37 2.70 -2.88
CA SER A 141 -7.56 3.17 -4.00
C SER A 141 -8.29 4.23 -4.80
N GLY A 142 -7.63 5.37 -5.02
CA GLY A 142 -8.06 6.42 -5.94
C GLY A 142 -7.16 6.53 -7.17
N SER A 143 -6.28 5.54 -7.41
CA SER A 143 -5.29 5.54 -8.49
C SER A 143 -5.97 5.42 -9.86
N TRP A 144 -6.15 6.54 -10.53
CA TRP A 144 -6.81 6.65 -11.82
C TRP A 144 -5.92 7.29 -12.87
N ASP A 145 -6.05 6.86 -14.11
CA ASP A 145 -5.47 7.50 -15.29
C ASP A 145 -6.42 7.35 -16.49
N ALA A 146 -6.39 8.30 -17.43
CA ALA A 146 -7.20 8.22 -18.65
C ALA A 146 -6.79 7.01 -19.52
N ASP A 147 -5.49 6.65 -19.51
CA ASP A 147 -5.01 5.42 -20.14
C ASP A 147 -5.33 4.21 -19.27
N ALA A 148 -6.32 3.43 -19.70
CA ALA A 148 -6.74 2.21 -19.01
C ALA A 148 -5.62 1.18 -18.85
N SER A 149 -4.57 1.21 -19.68
CA SER A 149 -3.44 0.28 -19.59
C SER A 149 -2.48 0.60 -18.42
N ILE A 150 -2.63 1.76 -17.80
CA ILE A 150 -1.92 2.16 -16.56
C ILE A 150 -2.69 1.69 -15.33
N ARG A 151 -4.03 1.69 -15.41
CA ARG A 151 -4.89 1.38 -14.27
C ARG A 151 -4.78 -0.08 -13.84
N ASN A 152 -4.86 -0.31 -12.53
CA ASN A 152 -4.98 -1.65 -12.00
C ASN A 152 -6.45 -2.13 -12.12
N PRO A 153 -6.75 -3.13 -12.98
CA PRO A 153 -8.12 -3.58 -13.20
C PRO A 153 -8.79 -4.15 -11.94
N ALA A 154 -8.01 -4.53 -10.93
CA ALA A 154 -8.57 -5.01 -9.65
C ALA A 154 -9.19 -3.90 -8.81
N TYR A 155 -8.82 -2.64 -9.04
CA TYR A 155 -9.31 -1.50 -8.26
C TYR A 155 -10.15 -0.53 -9.08
N ASP A 156 -9.79 -0.28 -10.31
CA ASP A 156 -10.41 0.60 -11.32
C ASP A 156 -11.35 1.70 -10.75
N PRO A 157 -10.85 2.61 -9.91
CA PRO A 157 -11.67 3.65 -9.32
C PRO A 157 -12.13 4.62 -10.41
N PRO A 158 -13.31 5.28 -10.23
CA PRO A 158 -13.71 6.37 -11.13
C PRO A 158 -12.81 7.60 -10.96
N PRO A 159 -12.74 8.47 -11.98
CA PRO A 159 -12.01 9.73 -11.85
C PRO A 159 -12.59 10.58 -10.71
N GLY A 160 -11.72 11.30 -10.01
CA GLY A 160 -12.10 12.22 -8.93
C GLY A 160 -12.76 11.57 -7.71
N LEU A 161 -12.50 10.29 -7.46
CA LEU A 161 -13.13 9.52 -6.38
C LEU A 161 -13.07 10.24 -5.03
N LEU A 162 -11.90 10.78 -4.64
CA LEU A 162 -11.69 11.42 -3.33
C LEU A 162 -12.50 12.71 -3.13
N GLY A 163 -12.92 13.31 -4.24
CA GLY A 163 -13.75 14.53 -4.23
C GLY A 163 -15.27 14.28 -4.19
N ARG A 164 -15.71 13.03 -4.39
CA ARG A 164 -17.13 12.71 -4.46
C ARG A 164 -17.83 12.89 -3.13
N PRO A 165 -19.05 13.47 -3.10
CA PRO A 165 -19.77 13.70 -1.84
C PRO A 165 -19.97 12.43 -1.03
N GLU A 166 -20.40 11.34 -1.66
CA GLU A 166 -20.61 10.05 -1.01
C GLU A 166 -19.33 9.44 -0.41
N PHE A 167 -18.19 9.61 -1.11
CA PHE A 167 -16.90 9.18 -0.58
C PHE A 167 -16.50 9.99 0.65
N ARG A 168 -16.70 11.31 0.62
CA ARG A 168 -16.36 12.22 1.74
C ARG A 168 -17.27 12.01 2.93
N GLU A 169 -18.53 11.68 2.71
CA GLU A 169 -19.46 11.29 3.79
C GLU A 169 -18.95 10.03 4.49
N GLY A 170 -18.58 8.98 3.73
CA GLY A 170 -18.00 7.78 4.32
C GLY A 170 -16.62 8.01 4.95
N PHE A 171 -15.81 8.90 4.39
CA PHE A 171 -14.51 9.26 4.95
C PHE A 171 -14.63 9.94 6.33
N ALA A 172 -15.69 10.72 6.55
CA ALA A 172 -15.96 11.37 7.84
C ALA A 172 -16.15 10.36 8.98
N GLU A 173 -16.52 9.10 8.70
CA GLU A 173 -16.70 8.05 9.69
C GLU A 173 -15.38 7.51 10.27
N LEU A 174 -14.23 7.82 9.66
CA LEU A 174 -12.93 7.28 10.10
C LEU A 174 -12.43 7.91 11.41
N ALA A 175 -12.43 9.23 11.50
CA ALA A 175 -11.90 9.94 12.67
C ALA A 175 -12.63 9.59 13.98
N PRO A 176 -13.98 9.54 14.03
CA PRO A 176 -14.70 9.13 15.23
C PRO A 176 -14.39 7.71 15.72
N LEU A 177 -13.94 6.83 14.79
CA LEU A 177 -13.53 5.47 15.11
C LEU A 177 -12.01 5.33 15.35
N GLY A 178 -11.27 6.44 15.33
CA GLY A 178 -9.82 6.46 15.51
C GLY A 178 -9.03 5.81 14.37
N LEU A 179 -9.65 5.64 13.19
CA LEU A 179 -9.07 4.97 12.03
C LEU A 179 -8.29 5.93 11.15
N SER A 180 -7.21 5.43 10.55
CA SER A 180 -6.45 6.13 9.50
C SER A 180 -6.95 5.77 8.11
N PHE A 181 -6.62 6.64 7.15
CA PHE A 181 -6.84 6.38 5.73
C PHE A 181 -5.50 6.24 4.99
N GLU A 182 -5.32 5.16 4.24
CA GLU A 182 -4.19 4.99 3.33
C GLU A 182 -4.60 5.35 1.91
N ALA A 183 -4.04 6.46 1.42
CA ALA A 183 -4.29 6.96 0.08
C ALA A 183 -3.35 6.28 -0.92
N TRP A 184 -3.85 5.33 -1.70
CA TRP A 184 -3.17 4.82 -2.88
C TRP A 184 -3.68 5.56 -4.11
N VAL A 185 -2.86 6.46 -4.65
CA VAL A 185 -3.14 7.31 -5.81
C VAL A 185 -1.93 7.34 -6.74
N TYR A 186 -2.10 7.80 -7.98
CA TYR A 186 -0.98 8.22 -8.83
C TYR A 186 -0.69 9.70 -8.61
N HIS A 187 0.51 10.16 -9.00
CA HIS A 187 0.95 11.53 -8.73
C HIS A 187 -0.03 12.62 -9.21
N PRO A 188 -0.82 12.47 -10.31
CA PRO A 188 -1.77 13.51 -10.69
C PRO A 188 -2.92 13.71 -9.69
N GLN A 189 -3.21 12.73 -8.81
CA GLN A 189 -4.24 12.83 -7.78
C GLN A 189 -3.71 13.29 -6.41
N ILE A 190 -2.43 13.62 -6.25
CA ILE A 190 -1.91 14.17 -4.98
C ILE A 190 -2.68 15.43 -4.54
N PRO A 191 -3.06 16.37 -5.44
CA PRO A 191 -3.92 17.50 -5.07
C PRO A 191 -5.28 17.10 -4.48
N ASP A 192 -5.87 15.98 -4.91
CA ASP A 192 -7.12 15.47 -4.33
C ASP A 192 -6.90 15.01 -2.88
N VAL A 193 -5.74 14.41 -2.59
CA VAL A 193 -5.34 14.02 -1.22
C VAL A 193 -5.14 15.27 -0.36
N THR A 194 -4.54 16.32 -0.89
CA THR A 194 -4.37 17.62 -0.20
C THR A 194 -5.74 18.23 0.14
N ALA A 195 -6.65 18.24 -0.82
CA ALA A 195 -8.02 18.75 -0.60
C ALA A 195 -8.79 17.92 0.45
N LEU A 196 -8.60 16.60 0.44
CA LEU A 196 -9.18 15.70 1.44
C LEU A 196 -8.59 15.96 2.84
N ALA A 197 -7.26 16.07 2.94
CA ALA A 197 -6.55 16.32 4.19
C ALA A 197 -6.97 17.65 4.85
N ARG A 198 -7.13 18.69 4.05
CA ARG A 198 -7.60 20.01 4.52
C ARG A 198 -9.05 20.00 4.98
N ALA A 199 -9.90 19.20 4.31
CA ALA A 199 -11.31 19.08 4.67
C ALA A 199 -11.54 18.23 5.95
N PHE A 200 -10.60 17.32 6.27
CA PHE A 200 -10.71 16.39 7.40
C PHE A 200 -9.43 16.39 8.24
N PRO A 201 -9.11 17.50 8.94
CA PRO A 201 -7.84 17.63 9.65
C PRO A 201 -7.67 16.65 10.80
N GLU A 202 -8.77 16.11 11.35
CA GLU A 202 -8.75 15.12 12.44
C GLU A 202 -8.45 13.69 11.96
N THR A 203 -8.56 13.43 10.65
CA THR A 203 -8.27 12.09 10.10
C THR A 203 -6.80 11.99 9.71
N ARG A 204 -6.10 10.98 10.24
CA ARG A 204 -4.73 10.66 9.81
C ARG A 204 -4.74 10.04 8.43
N ILE A 205 -4.00 10.63 7.51
CA ILE A 205 -3.85 10.16 6.14
C ILE A 205 -2.41 9.68 5.92
N VAL A 206 -2.25 8.54 5.28
CA VAL A 206 -0.96 8.00 4.87
C VAL A 206 -0.92 7.92 3.34
N LEU A 207 -0.13 8.76 2.70
CA LEU A 207 0.10 8.68 1.26
C LEU A 207 1.00 7.47 0.96
N ASN A 208 0.50 6.51 0.18
CA ASN A 208 1.26 5.33 -0.18
C ASN A 208 2.29 5.64 -1.27
N HIS A 209 3.47 5.03 -1.14
CA HIS A 209 4.45 4.89 -2.21
C HIS A 209 4.81 6.22 -2.89
N VAL A 210 5.15 7.24 -2.08
CA VAL A 210 5.48 8.60 -2.51
C VAL A 210 4.48 9.19 -3.51
N GLY A 211 3.20 8.77 -3.43
CA GLY A 211 2.13 9.26 -4.32
C GLY A 211 2.19 8.69 -5.74
N GLY A 212 2.80 7.51 -5.94
CA GLY A 212 2.74 6.74 -7.18
C GLY A 212 3.18 7.51 -8.43
N PRO A 213 4.43 8.02 -8.52
CA PRO A 213 4.90 8.72 -9.71
C PRO A 213 4.89 7.79 -10.93
N LEU A 214 4.23 8.20 -12.01
CA LEU A 214 4.09 7.41 -13.23
C LEU A 214 5.31 7.61 -14.13
N GLY A 215 5.85 6.51 -14.67
CA GLY A 215 6.99 6.52 -15.61
C GLY A 215 6.79 5.62 -16.83
N ILE A 216 5.58 5.10 -17.05
CA ILE A 216 5.24 4.22 -18.17
C ILE A 216 4.25 4.87 -19.14
N ARG A 217 4.07 4.28 -20.32
CA ARG A 217 3.10 4.71 -21.34
C ARG A 217 3.29 6.20 -21.70
N GLY A 218 2.25 7.01 -21.61
CA GLY A 218 2.30 8.45 -21.90
C GLY A 218 3.26 9.26 -21.02
N TYR A 219 3.79 8.67 -19.94
CA TYR A 219 4.76 9.28 -19.04
C TYR A 219 6.20 8.80 -19.30
N ALA A 220 6.38 7.77 -20.14
CA ALA A 220 7.70 7.27 -20.49
C ALA A 220 8.55 8.35 -21.19
N GLY A 221 9.80 8.52 -20.75
CA GLY A 221 10.70 9.57 -21.28
C GLY A 221 10.41 10.99 -20.77
N ARG A 222 9.41 11.18 -19.91
CA ARG A 222 8.98 12.49 -19.38
C ARG A 222 9.27 12.65 -17.89
N GLN A 223 10.28 11.96 -17.37
CA GLN A 223 10.59 11.92 -15.93
C GLN A 223 10.82 13.30 -15.32
N ALA A 224 11.43 14.23 -16.07
CA ALA A 224 11.66 15.60 -15.58
C ALA A 224 10.33 16.34 -15.34
N GLU A 225 9.35 16.22 -16.24
CA GLU A 225 8.03 16.83 -16.13
C GLU A 225 7.23 16.19 -14.99
N VAL A 226 7.22 14.85 -14.94
CA VAL A 226 6.56 14.09 -13.88
C VAL A 226 7.11 14.50 -12.51
N ARG A 227 8.44 14.59 -12.37
CA ARG A 227 9.08 15.00 -11.12
C ARG A 227 8.73 16.43 -10.74
N ALA A 228 8.71 17.36 -11.68
CA ALA A 228 8.34 18.76 -11.41
C ALA A 228 6.89 18.86 -10.91
N ALA A 229 5.95 18.17 -11.57
CA ALA A 229 4.55 18.14 -11.17
C ALA A 229 4.36 17.46 -9.80
N TRP A 230 5.02 16.32 -9.60
CA TRP A 230 5.01 15.60 -8.33
C TRP A 230 5.57 16.46 -7.19
N HIS A 231 6.73 17.09 -7.38
CA HIS A 231 7.37 17.94 -6.37
C HIS A 231 6.46 19.09 -5.95
N ALA A 232 5.85 19.80 -6.92
CA ALA A 232 4.91 20.87 -6.63
C ALA A 232 3.72 20.37 -5.78
N ALA A 233 3.12 19.25 -6.16
CA ALA A 233 2.00 18.65 -5.43
C ALA A 233 2.39 18.16 -4.03
N MET A 234 3.57 17.55 -3.88
CA MET A 234 4.10 17.10 -2.59
C MET A 234 4.43 18.28 -1.67
N THR A 235 4.97 19.37 -2.20
CA THR A 235 5.23 20.61 -1.44
C THR A 235 3.93 21.17 -0.87
N GLU A 236 2.87 21.17 -1.66
CA GLU A 236 1.56 21.61 -1.18
C GLU A 236 0.98 20.67 -0.11
N LEU A 237 1.07 19.33 -0.35
CA LEU A 237 0.62 18.32 0.59
C LEU A 237 1.36 18.39 1.93
N ALA A 238 2.64 18.73 1.92
CA ALA A 238 3.46 18.88 3.13
C ALA A 238 2.93 19.96 4.10
N SER A 239 2.07 20.88 3.65
CA SER A 239 1.38 21.82 4.52
C SER A 239 0.29 21.19 5.40
N CYS A 240 -0.08 19.92 5.15
CA CYS A 240 -1.12 19.19 5.87
C CYS A 240 -0.51 18.37 7.03
N PRO A 241 -0.64 18.79 8.30
CA PRO A 241 0.02 18.14 9.45
C PRO A 241 -0.52 16.73 9.75
N ASN A 242 -1.71 16.41 9.27
CA ASN A 242 -2.38 15.11 9.41
C ASN A 242 -1.95 14.09 8.34
N VAL A 243 -0.98 14.43 7.47
CA VAL A 243 -0.47 13.52 6.43
C VAL A 243 0.90 12.96 6.79
N ARG A 244 1.10 11.68 6.45
CA ARG A 244 2.41 11.00 6.46
C ARG A 244 2.59 10.31 5.11
N VAL A 245 3.84 10.04 4.73
CA VAL A 245 4.19 9.45 3.43
C VAL A 245 4.98 8.17 3.65
N LYS A 246 4.64 7.11 2.91
CA LYS A 246 5.46 5.90 2.83
C LYS A 246 6.52 6.08 1.74
N LEU A 247 7.78 6.06 2.16
CA LEU A 247 8.96 6.18 1.29
C LEU A 247 9.34 4.79 0.73
N GLY A 248 8.43 4.20 -0.05
CA GLY A 248 8.61 2.88 -0.64
C GLY A 248 7.83 2.73 -1.94
N GLY A 249 7.88 1.54 -2.54
CA GLY A 249 7.12 1.22 -3.75
C GLY A 249 7.69 1.79 -5.06
N LEU A 250 8.85 2.45 -5.04
CA LEU A 250 9.47 3.03 -6.24
C LEU A 250 9.98 1.98 -7.24
N GLY A 251 10.16 0.72 -6.82
CA GLY A 251 10.47 -0.39 -7.71
C GLY A 251 9.28 -0.96 -8.48
N MET A 252 8.05 -0.45 -8.28
CA MET A 252 6.88 -0.92 -9.00
C MET A 252 6.99 -0.59 -10.50
N ARG A 253 6.41 -1.46 -11.34
CA ARG A 253 6.40 -1.31 -12.80
C ARG A 253 5.87 0.06 -13.25
N ILE A 254 4.88 0.61 -12.58
CA ILE A 254 4.28 1.90 -12.94
C ILE A 254 5.25 3.08 -12.89
N ASN A 255 6.32 2.96 -12.10
CA ASN A 255 7.35 4.00 -11.99
C ASN A 255 8.32 4.02 -13.18
N GLY A 256 8.32 2.96 -14.02
CA GLY A 256 9.08 2.90 -15.27
C GLY A 256 10.60 2.85 -15.10
N MET A 257 11.11 2.40 -13.95
CA MET A 257 12.55 2.33 -13.69
C MET A 257 13.24 1.16 -14.42
N GLY A 258 12.47 0.10 -14.78
CA GLY A 258 12.95 -0.97 -15.64
C GLY A 258 13.98 -1.91 -15.01
N PHE A 259 14.15 -1.90 -13.71
CA PHE A 259 15.13 -2.76 -13.01
C PHE A 259 14.94 -4.25 -13.31
N GLU A 260 13.70 -4.66 -13.53
CA GLU A 260 13.34 -6.05 -13.85
C GLU A 260 13.86 -6.53 -15.23
N GLN A 261 14.34 -5.61 -16.05
CA GLN A 261 14.87 -5.92 -17.39
C GLN A 261 16.38 -6.22 -17.36
N GLY A 262 17.05 -5.96 -16.23
CA GLY A 262 18.46 -6.25 -16.05
C GLY A 262 18.75 -7.75 -16.01
N GLU A 263 19.99 -8.12 -16.33
CA GLU A 263 20.46 -9.52 -16.21
C GLU A 263 20.48 -9.99 -14.76
N GLU A 264 20.73 -9.09 -13.82
CA GLU A 264 20.72 -9.31 -12.38
C GLU A 264 19.95 -8.18 -11.64
N PRO A 265 19.55 -8.38 -10.38
CA PRO A 265 18.95 -7.31 -9.58
C PRO A 265 19.88 -6.10 -9.44
N PRO A 266 19.32 -4.88 -9.36
CA PRO A 266 20.14 -3.69 -9.07
C PRO A 266 20.78 -3.80 -7.68
N SER A 267 21.97 -3.21 -7.51
CA SER A 267 22.56 -3.07 -6.19
C SER A 267 21.80 -2.06 -5.34
N SER A 268 21.96 -2.15 -4.01
CA SER A 268 21.41 -1.16 -3.07
C SER A 268 21.85 0.26 -3.39
N GLU A 269 23.11 0.44 -3.85
CA GLU A 269 23.61 1.74 -4.29
C GLU A 269 22.89 2.25 -5.54
N ALA A 270 22.65 1.37 -6.53
CA ALA A 270 21.91 1.73 -7.75
C ALA A 270 20.44 2.10 -7.41
N LEU A 271 19.79 1.35 -6.52
CA LEU A 271 18.44 1.67 -6.03
C LEU A 271 18.44 3.01 -5.28
N ALA A 272 19.38 3.24 -4.37
CA ALA A 272 19.50 4.50 -3.65
C ALA A 272 19.66 5.69 -4.59
N ALA A 273 20.54 5.58 -5.59
CA ALA A 273 20.74 6.64 -6.59
C ALA A 273 19.46 6.94 -7.39
N ALA A 274 18.71 5.89 -7.80
CA ALA A 274 17.47 6.05 -8.56
C ALA A 274 16.30 6.60 -7.71
N PHE A 275 16.24 6.26 -6.41
CA PHE A 275 15.15 6.68 -5.51
C PHE A 275 15.39 8.05 -4.88
N ARG A 276 16.65 8.48 -4.75
CA ARG A 276 17.05 9.76 -4.14
C ARG A 276 16.22 10.96 -4.60
N PRO A 277 15.94 11.17 -5.91
CA PRO A 277 15.16 12.33 -6.37
C PRO A 277 13.71 12.38 -5.90
N TRP A 278 13.20 11.28 -5.31
CA TRP A 278 11.84 11.14 -4.79
C TRP A 278 11.81 11.15 -3.25
N MET A 279 12.97 11.21 -2.60
CA MET A 279 13.10 11.14 -1.13
C MET A 279 13.72 12.41 -0.54
N GLU A 280 14.49 13.16 -1.32
CA GLU A 280 15.11 14.45 -1.00
C GLU A 280 14.34 15.62 -1.66
#